data_df11487a86d48c46014d6f4b5e60b522
#
_entry.id   df11487a86d48c46014d6f4b5e60b522
#
_cell.length_a   1.000
_cell.length_b   1.000
_cell.length_c   1.000
_cell.angle_alpha   90.00
_cell.angle_beta   90.00
_cell.angle_gamma   90.00
#
_symmetry.space_group_name_H-M   'P 1'
#
loop_
_entity.id
_entity.type
_entity.pdbx_description
1 polymer ?
#
loop_
_entity_poly.entity_id
_entity_poly.type
_entity_poly.pdbx_seq_one_letter_code
_entity_poly.pdbx_strand_id
1 'polypeptide(L)'
;MLYEQWLSVARNHGDAQALHDLASGRRWTFRQLQKAAEQGDPGPGPVVFPRGNTPEFVLDVVRSWRLGRVVCPLESGQPWPPLPGNLPPFVVHLKSTSASTGPSRLVAFREEQLAADAENIVNTMGLRTDWPNLGVISLAHSYGFSNLVLPLLLQGIPLVLVDGSLPEALRLAAGGLEDVTLPAVPALWRAWHEAGAIPEHTRLAISAGAALPLPLEQEVFAKQGLKIHNFYGSSECGGIGYDETDLPRADAACVGSVLQDVQVAIGEDGCVEVRGKAVGETYWPEHSDRLSGGVFRTSDLGEILAGRIYLRGRAGDQINVAGRKVSPEVIERALMKHEGVKECLVFGVPSSDAERGESIVGCLVLEEMLPLETLRNFLIHRLPAWQVPREWWLVDSLAANHRGKISRADWRSRYLSMRAERLDSGAVS
;
A
#
# COMPACT_ATOMS: atom_id res chain seq x y z
N MET A 1 -25.75 -9.97 -3.89
CA MET A 1 -25.06 -9.36 -5.06
C MET A 1 -23.66 -9.93 -5.24
N LEU A 2 -22.72 -9.83 -4.28
CA LEU A 2 -21.35 -10.37 -4.45
C LEU A 2 -21.33 -11.89 -4.67
N TYR A 3 -22.11 -12.65 -3.89
CA TYR A 3 -22.19 -14.09 -4.08
C TYR A 3 -22.80 -14.47 -5.44
N GLU A 4 -23.82 -13.76 -5.91
CA GLU A 4 -24.41 -13.98 -7.23
C GLU A 4 -23.43 -13.66 -8.36
N GLN A 5 -22.61 -12.59 -8.20
CA GLN A 5 -21.56 -12.26 -9.16
C GLN A 5 -20.48 -13.35 -9.18
N TRP A 6 -20.07 -13.84 -8.00
CA TRP A 6 -19.16 -14.99 -7.90
C TRP A 6 -19.72 -16.24 -8.62
N LEU A 7 -21.01 -16.57 -8.41
CA LEU A 7 -21.63 -17.71 -9.10
C LEU A 7 -21.63 -17.53 -10.63
N SER A 8 -21.79 -16.31 -11.11
CA SER A 8 -21.69 -16.00 -12.54
C SER A 8 -20.26 -16.23 -13.06
N VAL A 9 -19.25 -15.72 -12.34
CA VAL A 9 -17.83 -15.93 -12.66
C VAL A 9 -17.50 -17.43 -12.66
N ALA A 10 -17.90 -18.16 -11.62
CA ALA A 10 -17.63 -19.59 -11.51
C ALA A 10 -18.28 -20.42 -12.63
N ARG A 11 -19.45 -20.02 -13.10
CA ARG A 11 -20.10 -20.64 -14.27
C ARG A 11 -19.39 -20.32 -15.59
N ASN A 12 -19.02 -19.05 -15.78
CA ASN A 12 -18.40 -18.58 -17.02
C ASN A 12 -17.00 -19.15 -17.24
N HIS A 13 -16.23 -19.33 -16.15
CA HIS A 13 -14.87 -19.83 -16.20
C HIS A 13 -14.75 -21.33 -15.85
N GLY A 14 -15.75 -21.95 -15.28
CA GLY A 14 -15.94 -23.38 -15.01
C GLY A 14 -14.68 -24.18 -14.72
N ASP A 15 -14.12 -24.80 -15.74
CA ASP A 15 -12.98 -25.69 -15.63
C ASP A 15 -11.62 -24.99 -15.79
N ALA A 16 -11.61 -23.66 -16.03
CA ALA A 16 -10.38 -22.88 -16.01
C ALA A 16 -9.77 -22.83 -14.60
N GLN A 17 -8.43 -22.70 -14.53
CA GLN A 17 -7.73 -22.59 -13.26
C GLN A 17 -8.11 -21.27 -12.58
N ALA A 18 -8.58 -21.35 -11.34
CA ALA A 18 -8.92 -20.20 -10.49
C ALA A 18 -7.80 -19.91 -9.49
N LEU A 19 -7.34 -20.93 -8.78
CA LEU A 19 -6.40 -20.80 -7.68
C LEU A 19 -5.34 -21.90 -7.77
N HIS A 20 -4.08 -21.52 -7.56
CA HIS A 20 -2.96 -22.45 -7.39
C HIS A 20 -2.25 -22.12 -6.09
N ASP A 21 -2.25 -23.04 -5.15
CA ASP A 21 -1.53 -22.92 -3.90
C ASP A 21 -0.18 -23.66 -4.00
N LEU A 22 0.88 -22.90 -4.05
CA LEU A 22 2.24 -23.47 -4.22
C LEU A 22 2.73 -24.19 -2.99
N ALA A 23 2.29 -23.80 -1.79
CA ALA A 23 2.69 -24.48 -0.55
C ALA A 23 2.21 -25.92 -0.50
N SER A 24 0.99 -26.19 -0.94
CA SER A 24 0.44 -27.55 -1.01
C SER A 24 0.55 -28.20 -2.40
N GLY A 25 0.93 -27.44 -3.43
CA GLY A 25 0.91 -27.86 -4.83
C GLY A 25 -0.50 -28.04 -5.43
N ARG A 26 -1.55 -27.70 -4.69
CA ARG A 26 -2.94 -27.90 -5.10
C ARG A 26 -3.42 -26.82 -6.05
N ARG A 27 -4.08 -27.27 -7.13
CA ARG A 27 -4.75 -26.40 -8.08
C ARG A 27 -6.28 -26.57 -7.97
N TRP A 28 -6.97 -25.47 -8.14
CA TRP A 28 -8.43 -25.41 -8.12
C TRP A 28 -8.94 -24.77 -9.39
N THR A 29 -9.92 -25.40 -10.02
CA THR A 29 -10.73 -24.73 -11.05
C THR A 29 -11.80 -23.86 -10.37
N PHE A 30 -12.41 -22.93 -11.11
CA PHE A 30 -13.52 -22.13 -10.60
C PHE A 30 -14.67 -23.01 -10.09
N ARG A 31 -15.00 -24.09 -10.82
CA ARG A 31 -16.01 -25.08 -10.41
C ARG A 31 -15.65 -25.81 -9.11
N GLN A 32 -14.40 -26.19 -8.94
CA GLN A 32 -13.94 -26.85 -7.72
C GLN A 32 -13.98 -25.91 -6.52
N LEU A 33 -13.57 -24.65 -6.72
CA LEU A 33 -13.60 -23.62 -5.70
C LEU A 33 -15.03 -23.31 -5.26
N GLN A 34 -15.97 -23.21 -6.22
CA GLN A 34 -17.39 -23.04 -5.96
C GLN A 34 -17.94 -24.20 -5.11
N LYS A 35 -17.71 -25.44 -5.54
CA LYS A 35 -18.19 -26.64 -4.82
C LYS A 35 -17.65 -26.70 -3.38
N ALA A 36 -16.38 -26.36 -3.18
CA ALA A 36 -15.77 -26.33 -1.85
C ALA A 36 -16.35 -25.23 -0.94
N ALA A 37 -16.68 -24.05 -1.53
CA ALA A 37 -17.33 -22.99 -0.81
C ALA A 37 -18.79 -23.33 -0.41
N GLU A 38 -19.50 -24.07 -1.26
CA GLU A 38 -20.87 -24.51 -0.97
C GLU A 38 -20.94 -25.54 0.15
N GLN A 39 -19.92 -26.40 0.30
CA GLN A 39 -19.85 -27.49 1.26
C GLN A 39 -19.33 -27.07 2.64
N GLY A 40 -18.76 -25.86 2.79
CA GLY A 40 -18.13 -25.40 4.01
C GLY A 40 -18.95 -24.37 4.79
N ASP A 41 -18.57 -24.18 6.04
CA ASP A 41 -19.00 -23.09 6.92
C ASP A 41 -17.75 -22.35 7.41
N PRO A 42 -17.69 -21.00 7.37
CA PRO A 42 -16.52 -20.23 7.80
C PRO A 42 -16.39 -20.11 9.33
N GLY A 43 -17.19 -20.89 10.10
CA GLY A 43 -17.21 -20.85 11.56
C GLY A 43 -18.37 -20.06 12.16
N PRO A 44 -18.49 -19.96 13.48
CA PRO A 44 -19.62 -19.32 14.15
C PRO A 44 -19.52 -17.80 14.12
N GLY A 45 -20.68 -17.14 14.29
CA GLY A 45 -20.79 -15.69 14.48
C GLY A 45 -21.11 -14.89 13.22
N PRO A 46 -21.47 -13.60 13.38
CA PRO A 46 -21.87 -12.73 12.28
C PRO A 46 -20.67 -12.18 11.48
N VAL A 47 -19.45 -12.23 12.04
CA VAL A 47 -18.23 -11.75 11.42
C VAL A 47 -17.23 -12.88 11.31
N VAL A 48 -16.64 -13.02 10.13
CA VAL A 48 -15.61 -14.01 9.80
C VAL A 48 -14.28 -13.28 9.61
N PHE A 49 -13.20 -13.87 10.13
CA PHE A 49 -11.86 -13.28 10.11
C PHE A 49 -10.88 -14.15 9.29
N PRO A 50 -10.94 -14.12 7.96
CA PRO A 50 -9.98 -14.85 7.14
C PRO A 50 -8.53 -14.41 7.42
N ARG A 51 -7.58 -15.35 7.45
CA ARG A 51 -6.16 -15.10 7.76
C ARG A 51 -5.22 -15.84 6.84
N GLY A 52 -4.04 -15.26 6.64
CA GLY A 52 -2.97 -15.88 5.85
C GLY A 52 -3.20 -15.83 4.35
N ASN A 53 -2.20 -16.30 3.61
CA ASN A 53 -2.26 -16.40 2.14
C ASN A 53 -2.55 -17.86 1.76
N THR A 54 -3.78 -18.32 1.99
CA THR A 54 -4.17 -19.71 1.84
C THR A 54 -5.46 -19.86 1.03
N PRO A 55 -5.73 -21.02 0.42
CA PRO A 55 -7.02 -21.29 -0.22
C PRO A 55 -8.21 -21.10 0.72
N GLU A 56 -8.03 -21.43 2.00
CA GLU A 56 -9.09 -21.31 3.00
C GLU A 56 -9.51 -19.86 3.22
N PHE A 57 -8.55 -18.90 3.15
CA PHE A 57 -8.89 -17.47 3.16
C PHE A 57 -9.91 -17.12 2.07
N VAL A 58 -9.66 -17.56 0.84
CA VAL A 58 -10.54 -17.30 -0.30
C VAL A 58 -11.89 -18.00 -0.13
N LEU A 59 -11.88 -19.24 0.35
CA LEU A 59 -13.09 -20.00 0.63
C LEU A 59 -13.94 -19.34 1.72
N ASP A 60 -13.33 -18.84 2.78
CA ASP A 60 -14.05 -18.18 3.88
C ASP A 60 -14.69 -16.86 3.44
N VAL A 61 -14.06 -16.13 2.50
CA VAL A 61 -14.70 -14.95 1.87
C VAL A 61 -15.97 -15.35 1.12
N VAL A 62 -15.89 -16.36 0.26
CA VAL A 62 -17.06 -16.82 -0.55
C VAL A 62 -18.17 -17.41 0.34
N ARG A 63 -17.81 -18.23 1.34
CA ARG A 63 -18.76 -18.80 2.32
C ARG A 63 -19.47 -17.70 3.10
N SER A 64 -18.72 -16.66 3.49
CA SER A 64 -19.30 -15.51 4.20
C SER A 64 -20.32 -14.77 3.35
N TRP A 65 -20.00 -14.50 2.10
CA TRP A 65 -20.95 -13.88 1.17
C TRP A 65 -22.20 -14.75 0.97
N ARG A 66 -22.04 -16.08 0.81
CA ARG A 66 -23.14 -17.03 0.69
C ARG A 66 -24.09 -16.99 1.89
N LEU A 67 -23.53 -16.84 3.09
CA LEU A 67 -24.27 -16.89 4.36
C LEU A 67 -24.69 -15.51 4.89
N GLY A 68 -24.44 -14.43 4.13
CA GLY A 68 -24.73 -13.06 4.57
C GLY A 68 -23.93 -12.62 5.79
N ARG A 69 -22.72 -13.14 5.97
CA ARG A 69 -21.84 -12.78 7.08
C ARG A 69 -20.82 -11.70 6.65
N VAL A 70 -20.40 -10.90 7.61
CA VAL A 70 -19.42 -9.85 7.38
C VAL A 70 -18.01 -10.43 7.34
N VAL A 71 -17.23 -10.05 6.34
CA VAL A 71 -15.80 -10.42 6.22
C VAL A 71 -14.94 -9.32 6.83
N CYS A 72 -14.06 -9.69 7.76
CA CYS A 72 -13.04 -8.80 8.34
C CYS A 72 -11.67 -9.47 8.25
N PRO A 73 -10.95 -9.34 7.13
CA PRO A 73 -9.63 -9.96 6.96
C PRO A 73 -8.62 -9.44 7.99
N LEU A 74 -7.81 -10.33 8.54
CA LEU A 74 -6.79 -10.00 9.51
C LEU A 74 -5.43 -10.59 9.12
N GLU A 75 -4.37 -9.83 9.37
CA GLU A 75 -3.00 -10.33 9.23
C GLU A 75 -2.74 -11.51 10.19
N SER A 76 -1.81 -12.39 9.82
CA SER A 76 -1.37 -13.46 10.70
C SER A 76 -0.81 -12.87 12.00
N GLY A 77 -1.32 -13.34 13.15
CA GLY A 77 -0.93 -12.82 14.46
C GLY A 77 -1.60 -11.50 14.88
N GLN A 78 -2.36 -10.84 14.01
CA GLN A 78 -3.11 -9.65 14.40
C GLN A 78 -4.22 -10.02 15.40
N PRO A 79 -4.36 -9.31 16.54
CA PRO A 79 -5.45 -9.57 17.48
C PRO A 79 -6.80 -9.26 16.81
N TRP A 80 -7.84 -9.90 17.29
CA TRP A 80 -9.21 -9.60 16.85
C TRP A 80 -9.55 -8.16 17.23
N PRO A 81 -10.07 -7.36 16.29
CA PRO A 81 -10.50 -6.03 16.60
C PRO A 81 -11.70 -6.09 17.55
N PRO A 82 -11.82 -5.17 18.52
CA PRO A 82 -13.05 -5.05 19.28
C PRO A 82 -14.19 -4.70 18.32
N LEU A 83 -15.26 -5.48 18.38
CA LEU A 83 -16.49 -5.24 17.61
C LEU A 83 -17.58 -4.78 18.58
N PRO A 84 -17.59 -3.52 19.01
CA PRO A 84 -18.60 -3.01 19.94
C PRO A 84 -19.94 -2.88 19.23
N GLY A 85 -20.99 -3.47 19.83
CA GLY A 85 -22.36 -3.33 19.36
C GLY A 85 -22.71 -4.17 18.12
N ASN A 86 -23.90 -3.93 17.60
CA ASN A 86 -24.39 -4.58 16.39
C ASN A 86 -23.87 -3.85 15.15
N LEU A 87 -23.32 -4.60 14.18
CA LEU A 87 -22.97 -4.05 12.89
C LEU A 87 -24.23 -3.55 12.14
N PRO A 88 -24.15 -2.42 11.44
CA PRO A 88 -25.24 -2.00 10.58
C PRO A 88 -25.56 -3.09 9.52
N PRO A 89 -26.84 -3.34 9.20
CA PRO A 89 -27.25 -4.47 8.35
C PRO A 89 -26.72 -4.40 6.91
N PHE A 90 -26.28 -3.23 6.47
CA PHE A 90 -25.70 -3.06 5.14
C PHE A 90 -24.22 -3.46 5.05
N VAL A 91 -23.53 -3.67 6.19
CA VAL A 91 -22.09 -3.98 6.20
C VAL A 91 -21.90 -5.42 5.79
N VAL A 92 -21.08 -5.62 4.75
CA VAL A 92 -20.66 -6.94 4.27
C VAL A 92 -19.16 -7.17 4.45
N HIS A 93 -18.41 -6.08 4.64
CA HIS A 93 -16.96 -6.15 4.78
C HIS A 93 -16.41 -5.04 5.67
N LEU A 94 -15.38 -5.37 6.43
CA LEU A 94 -14.62 -4.45 7.26
C LEU A 94 -13.15 -4.49 6.84
N LYS A 95 -12.59 -3.36 6.43
CA LYS A 95 -11.13 -3.22 6.18
C LYS A 95 -10.47 -2.53 7.37
N SER A 96 -9.42 -3.13 7.92
CA SER A 96 -8.59 -2.50 8.93
C SER A 96 -7.66 -1.47 8.30
N THR A 97 -7.67 -0.23 8.80
CA THR A 97 -6.71 0.79 8.35
C THR A 97 -5.37 0.60 9.05
N SER A 98 -4.27 0.89 8.36
CA SER A 98 -2.97 1.01 8.99
C SER A 98 -2.88 2.39 9.63
N ALA A 99 -3.13 2.48 10.94
CA ALA A 99 -2.95 3.74 11.64
C ALA A 99 -1.48 4.17 11.57
N SER A 100 -1.21 5.29 10.92
CA SER A 100 0.11 5.94 10.96
C SER A 100 0.33 6.73 12.25
N THR A 101 -0.74 7.13 12.95
CA THR A 101 -0.68 8.05 14.11
C THR A 101 -1.75 7.77 15.19
N GLY A 102 -2.37 6.56 15.23
CA GLY A 102 -3.43 6.27 16.21
C GLY A 102 -3.88 4.80 16.20
N PRO A 103 -4.91 4.42 16.95
CA PRO A 103 -5.47 3.08 16.91
C PRO A 103 -5.98 2.74 15.51
N SER A 104 -5.80 1.49 15.08
CA SER A 104 -6.36 0.98 13.83
C SER A 104 -7.88 1.17 13.82
N ARG A 105 -8.42 1.75 12.76
CA ARG A 105 -9.85 1.92 12.55
C ARG A 105 -10.36 0.87 11.58
N LEU A 106 -11.64 0.56 11.66
CA LEU A 106 -12.32 -0.27 10.67
C LEU A 106 -13.10 0.63 9.70
N VAL A 107 -13.03 0.30 8.42
CA VAL A 107 -13.86 0.91 7.38
C VAL A 107 -14.92 -0.08 6.99
N ALA A 108 -16.18 0.32 7.05
CA ALA A 108 -17.33 -0.49 6.69
C ALA A 108 -17.67 -0.33 5.21
N PHE A 109 -17.95 -1.45 4.54
CA PHE A 109 -18.28 -1.49 3.12
C PHE A 109 -19.59 -2.21 2.87
N ARG A 110 -20.31 -1.71 1.86
CA ARG A 110 -21.44 -2.36 1.19
C ARG A 110 -20.95 -3.26 0.04
N GLU A 111 -21.81 -4.12 -0.47
CA GLU A 111 -21.49 -5.00 -1.60
C GLU A 111 -21.10 -4.23 -2.86
N GLU A 112 -21.87 -3.20 -3.20
CA GLU A 112 -21.63 -2.37 -4.39
C GLU A 112 -20.30 -1.62 -4.38
N GLN A 113 -19.79 -1.28 -3.21
CA GLN A 113 -18.51 -0.58 -3.05
C GLN A 113 -17.34 -1.51 -3.37
N LEU A 114 -17.39 -2.76 -2.91
CA LEU A 114 -16.39 -3.78 -3.24
C LEU A 114 -16.43 -4.18 -4.72
N ALA A 115 -17.62 -4.31 -5.29
CA ALA A 115 -17.78 -4.62 -6.70
C ALA A 115 -17.19 -3.50 -7.59
N ALA A 116 -17.46 -2.24 -7.24
CA ALA A 116 -16.92 -1.08 -7.94
C ALA A 116 -15.38 -1.00 -7.82
N ASP A 117 -14.80 -1.29 -6.63
CA ASP A 117 -13.34 -1.31 -6.43
C ASP A 117 -12.67 -2.35 -7.36
N ALA A 118 -13.24 -3.57 -7.43
CA ALA A 118 -12.74 -4.61 -8.33
C ALA A 118 -12.81 -4.21 -9.80
N GLU A 119 -13.94 -3.65 -10.24
CA GLU A 119 -14.15 -3.22 -11.61
C GLU A 119 -13.22 -2.10 -12.02
N ASN A 120 -13.09 -1.06 -11.17
CA ASN A 120 -12.20 0.07 -11.40
C ASN A 120 -10.74 -0.37 -11.56
N ILE A 121 -10.27 -1.28 -10.69
CA ILE A 121 -8.91 -1.80 -10.71
C ILE A 121 -8.67 -2.64 -11.97
N VAL A 122 -9.53 -3.62 -12.23
CA VAL A 122 -9.35 -4.53 -13.37
C VAL A 122 -9.36 -3.79 -14.70
N ASN A 123 -10.32 -2.87 -14.87
CA ASN A 123 -10.44 -2.09 -16.11
C ASN A 123 -9.30 -1.09 -16.29
N THR A 124 -8.90 -0.37 -15.24
CA THR A 124 -7.85 0.64 -15.34
C THR A 124 -6.47 0.01 -15.58
N MET A 125 -6.16 -1.09 -14.87
CA MET A 125 -4.87 -1.75 -14.99
C MET A 125 -4.77 -2.72 -16.15
N GLY A 126 -5.90 -3.09 -16.77
CA GLY A 126 -5.94 -4.08 -17.84
C GLY A 126 -5.59 -5.49 -17.34
N LEU A 127 -6.07 -5.86 -16.13
CA LEU A 127 -5.87 -7.23 -15.62
C LEU A 127 -6.56 -8.25 -16.52
N ARG A 128 -5.91 -9.38 -16.77
CA ARG A 128 -6.33 -10.37 -17.77
C ARG A 128 -6.49 -11.75 -17.15
N THR A 129 -7.47 -12.50 -17.66
CA THR A 129 -7.73 -13.88 -17.24
C THR A 129 -6.67 -14.88 -17.69
N ASP A 130 -5.84 -14.52 -18.68
CA ASP A 130 -4.71 -15.32 -19.19
C ASP A 130 -3.37 -14.96 -18.52
N TRP A 131 -3.32 -13.92 -17.68
CA TRP A 131 -2.16 -13.55 -16.86
C TRP A 131 -2.48 -13.72 -15.37
N PRO A 132 -2.18 -14.87 -14.77
CA PRO A 132 -2.46 -15.06 -13.35
C PRO A 132 -1.73 -14.05 -12.49
N ASN A 133 -2.42 -13.55 -11.45
CA ASN A 133 -1.79 -12.72 -10.42
C ASN A 133 -0.90 -13.58 -9.52
N LEU A 134 0.35 -13.16 -9.28
CA LEU A 134 1.20 -13.76 -8.25
C LEU A 134 0.90 -13.15 -6.87
N GLY A 135 0.37 -13.96 -5.97
CA GLY A 135 -0.05 -13.56 -4.63
C GLY A 135 1.09 -13.51 -3.63
N VAL A 136 2.03 -12.60 -3.82
CA VAL A 136 3.22 -12.37 -2.97
C VAL A 136 2.98 -11.38 -1.84
N ILE A 137 1.83 -10.71 -1.85
CA ILE A 137 1.40 -9.75 -0.82
C ILE A 137 0.25 -10.35 -0.01
N SER A 138 0.07 -9.85 1.23
CA SER A 138 -0.99 -10.34 2.11
C SER A 138 -2.38 -10.13 1.54
N LEU A 139 -3.20 -11.20 1.50
CA LEU A 139 -4.61 -11.14 1.10
C LEU A 139 -5.46 -10.36 2.10
N ALA A 140 -5.04 -10.29 3.36
CA ALA A 140 -5.76 -9.58 4.42
C ALA A 140 -5.58 -8.06 4.36
N HIS A 141 -4.47 -7.59 3.79
CA HIS A 141 -4.24 -6.16 3.61
C HIS A 141 -5.12 -5.62 2.48
N SER A 142 -5.58 -4.37 2.62
CA SER A 142 -6.45 -3.71 1.62
C SER A 142 -5.92 -3.84 0.19
N TYR A 143 -4.61 -3.65 -0.03
CA TYR A 143 -3.99 -3.81 -1.34
C TYR A 143 -4.16 -5.22 -1.90
N GLY A 144 -3.81 -6.27 -1.13
CA GLY A 144 -3.95 -7.65 -1.60
C GLY A 144 -5.41 -8.07 -1.75
N PHE A 145 -6.30 -7.64 -0.85
CA PHE A 145 -7.72 -7.95 -0.99
C PHE A 145 -8.32 -7.35 -2.27
N SER A 146 -8.06 -6.07 -2.53
CA SER A 146 -8.57 -5.35 -3.70
C SER A 146 -7.93 -5.79 -5.02
N ASN A 147 -6.63 -6.12 -5.04
CA ASN A 147 -5.91 -6.45 -6.28
C ASN A 147 -5.79 -7.95 -6.56
N LEU A 148 -6.04 -8.84 -5.59
CA LEU A 148 -5.92 -10.29 -5.76
C LEU A 148 -7.24 -11.00 -5.51
N VAL A 149 -7.88 -10.78 -4.35
CA VAL A 149 -9.08 -11.54 -3.95
C VAL A 149 -10.30 -11.09 -4.75
N LEU A 150 -10.58 -9.79 -4.81
CA LEU A 150 -11.73 -9.27 -5.55
C LEU A 150 -11.63 -9.56 -7.06
N PRO A 151 -10.50 -9.34 -7.76
CA PRO A 151 -10.37 -9.72 -9.16
C PRO A 151 -10.56 -11.22 -9.44
N LEU A 152 -10.04 -12.09 -8.56
CA LEU A 152 -10.29 -13.53 -8.67
C LEU A 152 -11.78 -13.84 -8.60
N LEU A 153 -12.47 -13.33 -7.57
CA LEU A 153 -13.85 -13.72 -7.27
C LEU A 153 -14.89 -13.00 -8.14
N LEU A 154 -14.65 -11.76 -8.53
CA LEU A 154 -15.64 -10.94 -9.23
C LEU A 154 -15.37 -10.75 -10.72
N GLN A 155 -14.13 -11.04 -11.18
CA GLN A 155 -13.71 -10.81 -12.57
C GLN A 155 -13.04 -12.04 -13.21
N GLY A 156 -12.85 -13.14 -12.45
CA GLY A 156 -12.27 -14.36 -12.98
C GLY A 156 -10.77 -14.33 -13.25
N ILE A 157 -10.04 -13.40 -12.65
CA ILE A 157 -8.58 -13.32 -12.78
C ILE A 157 -7.92 -14.41 -11.92
N PRO A 158 -7.15 -15.35 -12.48
CA PRO A 158 -6.54 -16.43 -11.71
C PRO A 158 -5.51 -15.94 -10.70
N LEU A 159 -5.38 -16.65 -9.58
CA LEU A 159 -4.45 -16.34 -8.50
C LEU A 159 -3.52 -17.52 -8.21
N VAL A 160 -2.23 -17.24 -8.14
CA VAL A 160 -1.21 -18.18 -7.66
C VAL A 160 -0.75 -17.71 -6.27
N LEU A 161 -1.07 -18.45 -5.24
CA LEU A 161 -0.62 -18.18 -3.87
C LEU A 161 0.83 -18.60 -3.73
N VAL A 162 1.68 -17.65 -3.39
CA VAL A 162 3.12 -17.84 -3.22
C VAL A 162 3.44 -18.01 -1.74
N ASP A 163 4.23 -19.01 -1.41
CA ASP A 163 4.68 -19.25 -0.03
C ASP A 163 5.84 -18.31 0.34
N GLY A 164 5.47 -17.13 0.79
CA GLY A 164 6.41 -16.06 1.13
C GLY A 164 6.73 -15.10 -0.02
N SER A 165 7.62 -14.16 0.26
CA SER A 165 7.99 -13.08 -0.69
C SER A 165 9.50 -13.02 -0.97
N LEU A 166 10.25 -14.01 -0.51
CA LEU A 166 11.68 -14.12 -0.77
C LEU A 166 11.96 -14.32 -2.28
N PRO A 167 13.12 -13.89 -2.78
CA PRO A 167 13.48 -14.02 -4.19
C PRO A 167 13.34 -15.45 -4.73
N GLU A 168 13.71 -16.45 -3.95
CA GLU A 168 13.60 -17.86 -4.35
C GLU A 168 12.15 -18.34 -4.46
N ALA A 169 11.28 -17.93 -3.54
CA ALA A 169 9.85 -18.23 -3.62
C ALA A 169 9.22 -17.66 -4.89
N LEU A 170 9.63 -16.44 -5.29
CA LEU A 170 9.17 -15.82 -6.52
C LEU A 170 9.64 -16.59 -7.77
N ARG A 171 10.93 -17.01 -7.82
CA ARG A 171 11.44 -17.83 -8.94
C ARG A 171 10.69 -19.14 -9.10
N LEU A 172 10.42 -19.83 -7.96
CA LEU A 172 9.63 -21.06 -7.95
C LEU A 172 8.19 -20.81 -8.41
N ALA A 173 7.58 -19.74 -7.96
CA ALA A 173 6.21 -19.39 -8.31
C ALA A 173 6.02 -19.10 -9.78
N ALA A 174 6.98 -18.43 -10.38
CA ALA A 174 6.97 -18.08 -11.79
C ALA A 174 7.35 -19.25 -12.71
N GLY A 175 8.03 -20.26 -12.18
CA GLY A 175 8.45 -21.43 -12.95
C GLY A 175 7.25 -22.19 -13.54
N GLY A 176 7.22 -22.32 -14.88
CA GLY A 176 6.16 -23.01 -15.60
C GLY A 176 4.91 -22.18 -15.90
N LEU A 177 4.92 -20.88 -15.64
CA LEU A 177 3.92 -19.91 -16.11
C LEU A 177 4.42 -19.23 -17.39
N GLU A 178 3.50 -18.89 -18.31
CA GLU A 178 3.86 -18.20 -19.56
C GLU A 178 3.94 -16.69 -19.34
N ASP A 179 2.86 -16.10 -18.83
CA ASP A 179 2.77 -14.67 -18.56
C ASP A 179 2.14 -14.45 -17.18
N VAL A 180 2.57 -13.43 -16.45
CA VAL A 180 2.08 -13.14 -15.09
C VAL A 180 1.87 -11.65 -14.83
N THR A 181 0.95 -11.35 -13.93
CA THR A 181 0.82 -10.07 -13.25
C THR A 181 1.48 -10.15 -11.86
N LEU A 182 2.35 -9.21 -11.55
CA LEU A 182 3.12 -9.18 -10.30
C LEU A 182 2.83 -7.90 -9.50
N PRO A 183 1.86 -7.91 -8.57
CA PRO A 183 1.62 -6.80 -7.66
C PRO A 183 2.50 -6.93 -6.40
N ALA A 184 3.24 -5.87 -6.05
CA ALA A 184 4.11 -5.89 -4.88
C ALA A 184 4.27 -4.50 -4.24
N VAL A 185 4.97 -4.45 -3.12
CA VAL A 185 5.40 -3.19 -2.47
C VAL A 185 6.83 -2.84 -2.91
N PRO A 186 7.25 -1.57 -2.84
CA PRO A 186 8.59 -1.16 -3.30
C PRO A 186 9.75 -1.92 -2.68
N ALA A 187 9.63 -2.31 -1.40
CA ALA A 187 10.66 -3.09 -0.72
C ALA A 187 10.88 -4.48 -1.35
N LEU A 188 9.80 -5.15 -1.80
CA LEU A 188 9.89 -6.42 -2.50
C LEU A 188 10.50 -6.25 -3.90
N TRP A 189 10.08 -5.21 -4.62
CA TRP A 189 10.65 -4.86 -5.93
C TRP A 189 12.16 -4.67 -5.84
N ARG A 190 12.65 -3.95 -4.81
CA ARG A 190 14.08 -3.77 -4.56
C ARG A 190 14.79 -5.10 -4.30
N ALA A 191 14.30 -5.90 -3.36
CA ALA A 191 14.91 -7.18 -3.00
C ALA A 191 14.99 -8.15 -4.18
N TRP A 192 13.95 -8.19 -5.02
CA TRP A 192 13.94 -9.05 -6.23
C TRP A 192 14.84 -8.52 -7.34
N HIS A 193 14.92 -7.20 -7.50
CA HIS A 193 15.82 -6.58 -8.47
C HIS A 193 17.28 -6.86 -8.12
N GLU A 194 17.67 -6.63 -6.88
CA GLU A 194 19.04 -6.90 -6.38
C GLU A 194 19.40 -8.38 -6.51
N ALA A 195 18.48 -9.29 -6.23
CA ALA A 195 18.67 -10.74 -6.36
C ALA A 195 18.54 -11.26 -7.80
N GLY A 196 18.15 -10.42 -8.77
CA GLY A 196 17.87 -10.86 -10.14
C GLY A 196 16.75 -11.91 -10.20
N ALA A 197 15.69 -11.74 -9.41
CA ALA A 197 14.62 -12.70 -9.25
C ALA A 197 13.30 -12.30 -9.95
N ILE A 198 13.22 -11.11 -10.53
CA ILE A 198 12.03 -10.66 -11.25
C ILE A 198 11.86 -11.54 -12.51
N PRO A 199 10.71 -12.23 -12.68
CA PRO A 199 10.51 -13.11 -13.82
C PRO A 199 10.48 -12.36 -15.15
N GLU A 200 11.16 -12.86 -16.16
CA GLU A 200 11.24 -12.24 -17.50
C GLU A 200 9.88 -12.18 -18.22
N HIS A 201 8.97 -13.09 -17.88
CA HIS A 201 7.62 -13.16 -18.42
C HIS A 201 6.59 -12.36 -17.60
N THR A 202 7.05 -11.44 -16.72
CA THR A 202 6.17 -10.46 -16.06
C THR A 202 5.65 -9.48 -17.11
N ARG A 203 4.32 -9.49 -17.34
CA ARG A 203 3.67 -8.60 -18.31
C ARG A 203 3.14 -7.34 -17.67
N LEU A 204 2.72 -7.44 -16.44
CA LEU A 204 2.20 -6.31 -15.69
C LEU A 204 2.83 -6.29 -14.28
N ALA A 205 3.67 -5.29 -14.03
CA ALA A 205 4.34 -5.07 -12.77
C ALA A 205 3.70 -3.88 -12.04
N ILE A 206 3.13 -4.08 -10.85
CA ILE A 206 2.39 -3.06 -10.12
C ILE A 206 3.04 -2.82 -8.76
N SER A 207 3.27 -1.57 -8.40
CA SER A 207 3.81 -1.20 -7.09
C SER A 207 2.84 -0.29 -6.35
N ALA A 208 2.48 -0.69 -5.11
CA ALA A 208 1.62 0.10 -4.24
C ALA A 208 2.00 -0.04 -2.76
N GLY A 209 1.25 0.63 -1.89
CA GLY A 209 1.38 0.54 -0.44
C GLY A 209 2.44 1.46 0.17
N ALA A 210 3.41 1.92 -0.62
CA ALA A 210 4.40 2.93 -0.28
C ALA A 210 4.84 3.69 -1.56
N ALA A 211 5.55 4.79 -1.40
CA ALA A 211 6.10 5.52 -2.54
C ALA A 211 7.15 4.69 -3.29
N LEU A 212 6.95 4.50 -4.59
CA LEU A 212 7.92 3.82 -5.46
C LEU A 212 9.09 4.77 -5.78
N PRO A 213 10.34 4.45 -5.37
CA PRO A 213 11.50 5.26 -5.69
C PRO A 213 11.80 5.29 -7.19
N LEU A 214 12.05 6.48 -7.75
CA LEU A 214 12.41 6.64 -9.17
C LEU A 214 13.65 5.83 -9.58
N PRO A 215 14.76 5.83 -8.80
CA PRO A 215 15.93 5.05 -9.15
C PRO A 215 15.59 3.57 -9.36
N LEU A 216 14.84 2.96 -8.44
CA LEU A 216 14.44 1.56 -8.55
C LEU A 216 13.60 1.28 -9.82
N GLU A 217 12.64 2.15 -10.12
CA GLU A 217 11.83 2.04 -11.33
C GLU A 217 12.68 2.13 -12.60
N GLN A 218 13.63 3.08 -12.62
CA GLN A 218 14.56 3.28 -13.74
C GLN A 218 15.55 2.13 -13.90
N GLU A 219 16.09 1.59 -12.81
CA GLU A 219 17.05 0.47 -12.82
C GLU A 219 16.39 -0.82 -13.33
N VAL A 220 15.16 -1.13 -12.86
CA VAL A 220 14.41 -2.30 -13.35
C VAL A 220 14.11 -2.14 -14.84
N PHE A 221 13.67 -0.96 -15.26
CA PHE A 221 13.39 -0.69 -16.67
C PHE A 221 14.64 -0.78 -17.54
N ALA A 222 15.76 -0.20 -17.12
CA ALA A 222 17.02 -0.26 -17.87
C ALA A 222 17.57 -1.70 -18.00
N LYS A 223 17.39 -2.53 -16.95
CA LYS A 223 17.92 -3.89 -16.92
C LYS A 223 17.06 -4.90 -17.70
N GLN A 224 15.73 -4.75 -17.64
CA GLN A 224 14.77 -5.76 -18.12
C GLN A 224 13.73 -5.22 -19.11
N GLY A 225 13.70 -3.91 -19.37
CA GLY A 225 12.63 -3.28 -20.13
C GLY A 225 11.27 -3.34 -19.44
N LEU A 226 11.23 -3.73 -18.18
CA LEU A 226 9.98 -3.89 -17.41
C LEU A 226 9.60 -2.58 -16.74
N LYS A 227 8.44 -2.02 -17.10
CA LYS A 227 7.86 -0.88 -16.42
C LYS A 227 7.17 -1.33 -15.15
N ILE A 228 7.55 -0.75 -13.99
CA ILE A 228 6.79 -0.90 -12.75
C ILE A 228 5.76 0.24 -12.68
N HIS A 229 4.49 -0.10 -12.80
CA HIS A 229 3.39 0.86 -12.74
C HIS A 229 3.11 1.24 -11.29
N ASN A 230 3.18 2.53 -10.97
CA ASN A 230 2.86 3.03 -9.63
C ASN A 230 1.35 3.09 -9.44
N PHE A 231 0.87 2.54 -8.33
CA PHE A 231 -0.54 2.52 -7.95
C PHE A 231 -0.76 3.18 -6.59
N TYR A 232 -1.59 4.20 -6.56
CA TYR A 232 -2.00 4.93 -5.37
C TYR A 232 -3.42 4.55 -4.98
N GLY A 233 -3.61 4.18 -3.72
CA GLY A 233 -4.90 3.84 -3.16
C GLY A 233 -4.91 3.91 -1.64
N SER A 234 -6.08 3.79 -1.05
CA SER A 234 -6.26 3.73 0.40
C SER A 234 -7.22 2.64 0.83
N SER A 235 -7.17 2.26 2.10
CA SER A 235 -8.13 1.29 2.67
C SER A 235 -9.56 1.80 2.61
N GLU A 236 -9.76 3.11 2.60
CA GLU A 236 -11.04 3.79 2.68
C GLU A 236 -11.78 3.85 1.33
N CYS A 237 -11.07 3.85 0.22
CA CYS A 237 -11.70 4.06 -1.10
C CYS A 237 -11.16 3.18 -2.22
N GLY A 238 -10.27 2.22 -1.91
CA GLY A 238 -9.65 1.41 -2.95
C GLY A 238 -8.66 2.19 -3.80
N GLY A 239 -8.67 1.96 -5.12
CA GLY A 239 -7.78 2.61 -6.07
C GLY A 239 -8.12 4.07 -6.34
N ILE A 240 -7.09 4.93 -6.43
CA ILE A 240 -7.23 6.37 -6.66
C ILE A 240 -6.50 6.80 -7.92
N GLY A 241 -5.21 6.47 -8.02
CA GLY A 241 -4.33 6.87 -9.12
C GLY A 241 -3.49 5.72 -9.63
N TYR A 242 -3.26 5.66 -10.94
CA TYR A 242 -2.46 4.63 -11.60
C TYR A 242 -1.60 5.24 -12.70
N ASP A 243 -0.31 4.90 -12.70
CA ASP A 243 0.61 5.31 -13.76
C ASP A 243 0.55 4.31 -14.92
N GLU A 244 -0.23 4.65 -15.92
CA GLU A 244 -0.46 3.85 -17.13
C GLU A 244 0.59 4.01 -18.22
N THR A 245 1.64 4.83 -17.96
CA THR A 245 2.67 5.10 -18.98
C THR A 245 3.62 3.93 -19.18
N ASP A 246 4.16 3.80 -20.39
CA ASP A 246 5.10 2.73 -20.76
C ASP A 246 6.56 3.02 -20.32
N LEU A 247 6.85 4.24 -19.91
CA LEU A 247 8.18 4.68 -19.50
C LEU A 247 8.24 5.03 -18.01
N PRO A 248 9.40 4.91 -17.37
CA PRO A 248 9.59 5.36 -15.99
C PRO A 248 9.17 6.81 -15.80
N ARG A 249 8.55 7.10 -14.66
CA ARG A 249 8.10 8.45 -14.30
C ARG A 249 9.27 9.43 -14.26
N ALA A 250 8.99 10.68 -14.59
CA ALA A 250 9.97 11.78 -14.48
C ALA A 250 9.95 12.45 -13.08
N ASP A 251 8.85 12.31 -12.33
CA ASP A 251 8.68 12.87 -10.98
C ASP A 251 8.18 11.80 -10.01
N ALA A 252 8.92 11.57 -8.92
CA ALA A 252 8.55 10.62 -7.87
C ALA A 252 7.21 10.94 -7.18
N ALA A 253 6.77 12.20 -7.21
CA ALA A 253 5.49 12.62 -6.66
C ALA A 253 4.30 12.22 -7.53
N CYS A 254 4.51 11.97 -8.83
CA CYS A 254 3.45 11.56 -9.74
C CYS A 254 2.96 10.15 -9.38
N VAL A 255 1.66 10.00 -9.13
CA VAL A 255 1.03 8.71 -8.88
C VAL A 255 0.12 8.26 -10.03
N GLY A 256 0.20 8.97 -11.16
CA GLY A 256 -0.51 8.64 -12.39
C GLY A 256 -1.83 9.36 -12.57
N SER A 257 -2.63 8.86 -13.50
CA SER A 257 -3.97 9.35 -13.81
C SER A 257 -5.01 8.80 -12.82
N VAL A 258 -6.16 9.45 -12.72
CA VAL A 258 -7.28 8.97 -11.89
C VAL A 258 -7.82 7.65 -12.47
N LEU A 259 -8.14 6.69 -11.59
CA LEU A 259 -8.76 5.43 -12.02
C LEU A 259 -10.12 5.67 -12.69
N GLN A 260 -10.52 4.72 -13.53
CA GLN A 260 -11.85 4.70 -14.12
C GLN A 260 -12.93 4.80 -13.03
N ASP A 261 -14.00 5.56 -13.28
CA ASP A 261 -15.14 5.78 -12.38
C ASP A 261 -14.81 6.34 -10.99
N VAL A 262 -13.62 6.92 -10.85
CA VAL A 262 -13.16 7.66 -9.68
C VAL A 262 -13.03 9.15 -10.04
N GLN A 263 -13.41 10.02 -9.12
CA GLN A 263 -13.20 11.46 -9.23
C GLN A 263 -12.27 11.93 -8.13
N VAL A 264 -11.33 12.79 -8.48
CA VAL A 264 -10.35 13.35 -7.54
C VAL A 264 -10.39 14.87 -7.63
N ALA A 265 -10.41 15.51 -6.47
CA ALA A 265 -10.28 16.96 -6.31
C ALA A 265 -9.25 17.28 -5.23
N ILE A 266 -8.81 18.52 -5.16
CA ILE A 266 -7.99 19.03 -4.06
C ILE A 266 -8.89 19.89 -3.18
N GLY A 267 -9.01 19.50 -1.90
CA GLY A 267 -9.78 20.24 -0.91
C GLY A 267 -9.13 21.59 -0.54
N GLU A 268 -9.86 22.42 0.20
CA GLU A 268 -9.37 23.73 0.67
C GLU A 268 -8.14 23.60 1.59
N ASP A 269 -7.99 22.46 2.27
CA ASP A 269 -6.83 22.11 3.12
C ASP A 269 -5.63 21.60 2.31
N GLY A 270 -5.73 21.56 0.97
CA GLY A 270 -4.71 21.01 0.07
C GLY A 270 -4.64 19.48 0.02
N CYS A 271 -5.55 18.80 0.72
CA CYS A 271 -5.60 17.35 0.71
C CYS A 271 -6.38 16.80 -0.50
N VAL A 272 -6.00 15.59 -0.92
CA VAL A 272 -6.71 14.85 -1.97
C VAL A 272 -8.08 14.42 -1.46
N GLU A 273 -9.14 14.77 -2.16
CA GLU A 273 -10.51 14.33 -1.96
C GLU A 273 -10.90 13.35 -3.07
N VAL A 274 -11.43 12.18 -2.69
CA VAL A 274 -11.81 11.10 -3.60
C VAL A 274 -13.31 10.89 -3.54
N ARG A 275 -13.95 10.80 -4.70
CA ARG A 275 -15.38 10.51 -4.85
C ARG A 275 -15.55 9.32 -5.79
N GLY A 276 -16.47 8.43 -5.47
CA GLY A 276 -16.79 7.29 -6.32
C GLY A 276 -17.57 6.20 -5.61
N LYS A 277 -18.03 5.25 -6.41
CA LYS A 277 -18.81 4.11 -5.88
C LYS A 277 -17.98 3.15 -5.04
N ALA A 278 -16.66 3.12 -5.20
CA ALA A 278 -15.75 2.27 -4.43
C ALA A 278 -15.41 2.84 -3.04
N VAL A 279 -15.77 4.10 -2.76
CA VAL A 279 -15.54 4.73 -1.45
C VAL A 279 -16.36 4.03 -0.38
N GLY A 280 -15.69 3.61 0.70
CA GLY A 280 -16.31 2.96 1.85
C GLY A 280 -17.41 3.80 2.48
N GLU A 281 -18.34 3.15 3.17
CA GLU A 281 -19.52 3.82 3.71
C GLU A 281 -19.18 4.76 4.86
N THR A 282 -18.39 4.28 5.80
CA THR A 282 -18.01 5.02 7.01
C THR A 282 -16.92 4.30 7.78
N TYR A 283 -16.26 4.99 8.70
CA TYR A 283 -15.52 4.32 9.77
C TYR A 283 -16.50 3.71 10.79
N TRP A 284 -16.09 2.62 11.41
CA TRP A 284 -16.91 1.95 12.42
C TRP A 284 -16.01 1.49 13.59
N PRO A 285 -16.47 1.61 14.86
CA PRO A 285 -17.78 2.12 15.29
C PRO A 285 -17.90 3.66 15.26
N GLU A 286 -16.80 4.38 15.19
CA GLU A 286 -16.77 5.84 15.26
C GLU A 286 -16.86 6.43 13.85
N HIS A 287 -17.89 7.24 13.62
CA HIS A 287 -18.05 7.97 12.36
C HIS A 287 -17.04 9.13 12.26
N SER A 288 -16.75 9.52 11.03
CA SER A 288 -15.92 10.69 10.74
C SER A 288 -16.41 11.38 9.47
N ASP A 289 -16.46 12.70 9.49
CA ASP A 289 -16.82 13.52 8.31
C ASP A 289 -15.81 13.37 7.15
N ARG A 290 -14.65 12.78 7.41
CA ARG A 290 -13.67 12.49 6.36
C ARG A 290 -14.08 11.34 5.44
N LEU A 291 -15.01 10.48 5.89
CA LEU A 291 -15.47 9.33 5.11
C LEU A 291 -16.99 9.20 5.26
N SER A 292 -17.73 9.70 4.28
CA SER A 292 -19.19 9.63 4.25
C SER A 292 -19.74 9.98 2.86
N GLY A 293 -20.93 9.45 2.54
CA GLY A 293 -21.67 9.84 1.34
C GLY A 293 -20.92 9.62 0.02
N GLY A 294 -20.09 8.58 -0.08
CA GLY A 294 -19.29 8.30 -1.28
C GLY A 294 -18.09 9.26 -1.47
N VAL A 295 -17.70 9.96 -0.40
CA VAL A 295 -16.57 10.89 -0.40
C VAL A 295 -15.57 10.50 0.67
N PHE A 296 -14.30 10.45 0.30
CA PHE A 296 -13.19 10.28 1.23
C PHE A 296 -12.20 11.46 1.12
N ARG A 297 -11.98 12.16 2.24
CA ARG A 297 -10.98 13.21 2.37
C ARG A 297 -9.73 12.62 3.00
N THR A 298 -8.70 12.44 2.16
CA THR A 298 -7.42 11.86 2.61
C THR A 298 -6.66 12.83 3.51
N SER A 299 -5.58 12.36 4.12
CA SER A 299 -4.56 13.22 4.74
C SER A 299 -3.37 13.51 3.82
N ASP A 300 -3.42 13.03 2.58
CA ASP A 300 -2.34 13.21 1.61
C ASP A 300 -2.50 14.55 0.90
N LEU A 301 -1.52 15.43 1.04
CA LEU A 301 -1.44 16.69 0.30
C LEU A 301 -1.14 16.40 -1.17
N GLY A 302 -1.84 17.06 -2.07
CA GLY A 302 -1.66 16.80 -3.49
C GLY A 302 -1.96 17.99 -4.39
N GLU A 303 -1.69 17.79 -5.66
CA GLU A 303 -2.11 18.68 -6.75
C GLU A 303 -2.43 17.85 -7.99
N ILE A 304 -3.22 18.41 -8.88
CA ILE A 304 -3.58 17.80 -10.16
C ILE A 304 -3.00 18.65 -11.27
N LEU A 305 -2.07 18.09 -12.05
CA LEU A 305 -1.44 18.75 -13.19
C LEU A 305 -1.64 17.91 -14.45
N ALA A 306 -2.21 18.49 -15.48
CA ALA A 306 -2.49 17.81 -16.75
C ALA A 306 -3.20 16.46 -16.59
N GLY A 307 -4.18 16.38 -15.68
CA GLY A 307 -4.97 15.17 -15.39
C GLY A 307 -4.26 14.11 -14.56
N ARG A 308 -3.04 14.36 -14.09
CA ARG A 308 -2.27 13.45 -13.23
C ARG A 308 -2.20 13.98 -11.81
N ILE A 309 -2.21 13.04 -10.86
CA ILE A 309 -2.13 13.32 -9.42
C ILE A 309 -0.67 13.35 -8.99
N TYR A 310 -0.29 14.38 -8.23
CA TYR A 310 1.03 14.52 -7.62
C TYR A 310 0.87 14.64 -6.10
N LEU A 311 1.48 13.71 -5.34
CA LEU A 311 1.45 13.76 -3.89
C LEU A 311 2.60 14.65 -3.36
N ARG A 312 2.29 15.56 -2.46
CA ARG A 312 3.22 16.53 -1.88
C ARG A 312 3.58 16.23 -0.41
N GLY A 313 3.06 15.14 0.15
CA GLY A 313 3.29 14.68 1.51
C GLY A 313 1.99 14.48 2.27
N ARG A 314 2.06 14.42 3.60
CA ARG A 314 0.90 14.27 4.48
C ARG A 314 0.70 15.48 5.36
N ALA A 315 -0.55 15.89 5.53
CA ALA A 315 -0.91 17.03 6.37
C ALA A 315 -0.47 16.85 7.83
N GLY A 316 -0.55 15.61 8.36
CA GLY A 316 -0.13 15.26 9.72
C GLY A 316 1.38 15.12 9.92
N ASP A 317 2.15 14.99 8.84
CA ASP A 317 3.61 14.82 8.89
C ASP A 317 4.36 16.14 8.65
N GLN A 318 3.64 17.23 8.39
CA GLN A 318 4.27 18.53 8.14
C GLN A 318 5.08 19.00 9.36
N ILE A 319 6.32 19.40 9.11
CA ILE A 319 7.25 19.93 10.12
C ILE A 319 7.03 21.43 10.19
N ASN A 320 6.78 21.96 11.38
CA ASN A 320 6.58 23.40 11.61
C ASN A 320 7.86 24.07 12.08
N VAL A 321 8.57 24.70 11.16
CA VAL A 321 9.82 25.41 11.44
C VAL A 321 9.55 26.91 11.48
N ALA A 322 9.52 27.50 12.68
CA ALA A 322 9.27 28.93 12.89
C ALA A 322 8.00 29.42 12.18
N GLY A 323 6.87 28.70 12.33
CA GLY A 323 5.60 29.02 11.73
C GLY A 323 5.46 28.64 10.25
N ARG A 324 6.51 28.14 9.60
CA ARG A 324 6.52 27.68 8.22
C ARG A 324 6.40 26.15 8.18
N LYS A 325 5.48 25.65 7.40
CA LYS A 325 5.25 24.21 7.23
C LYS A 325 6.04 23.66 6.05
N VAL A 326 6.73 22.55 6.23
CA VAL A 326 7.40 21.79 5.17
C VAL A 326 7.05 20.32 5.26
N SER A 327 6.73 19.70 4.12
CA SER A 327 6.56 18.25 4.03
C SER A 327 7.92 17.56 4.05
N PRO A 328 8.13 16.56 4.93
CA PRO A 328 9.37 15.78 4.96
C PRO A 328 9.77 15.23 3.59
N GLU A 329 8.81 14.81 2.80
CA GLU A 329 8.99 14.21 1.46
C GLU A 329 9.66 15.17 0.47
N VAL A 330 9.52 16.48 0.65
CA VAL A 330 10.21 17.49 -0.17
C VAL A 330 11.71 17.40 0.06
N ILE A 331 12.12 17.26 1.32
CA ILE A 331 13.51 17.16 1.73
C ILE A 331 14.08 15.77 1.36
N GLU A 332 13.31 14.70 1.60
CA GLU A 332 13.66 13.32 1.23
C GLU A 332 13.94 13.21 -0.28
N ARG A 333 13.08 13.76 -1.11
CA ARG A 333 13.28 13.79 -2.57
C ARG A 333 14.52 14.56 -3.00
N ALA A 334 14.86 15.64 -2.28
CA ALA A 334 16.08 16.38 -2.55
C ALA A 334 17.33 15.58 -2.15
N LEU A 335 17.30 14.91 -0.99
CA LEU A 335 18.37 14.05 -0.50
C LEU A 335 18.64 12.86 -1.42
N MET A 336 17.57 12.18 -1.87
CA MET A 336 17.67 11.01 -2.76
C MET A 336 18.23 11.31 -4.17
N LYS A 337 18.45 12.57 -4.51
CA LYS A 337 19.17 12.98 -5.72
C LYS A 337 20.70 12.98 -5.55
N HIS A 338 21.20 12.78 -4.35
CA HIS A 338 22.62 12.67 -4.09
C HIS A 338 23.06 11.22 -4.13
N GLU A 339 24.04 10.89 -4.98
CA GLU A 339 24.51 9.51 -5.21
C GLU A 339 25.01 8.78 -3.96
N GLY A 340 25.52 9.51 -2.98
CA GLY A 340 25.95 8.95 -1.71
C GLY A 340 24.82 8.63 -0.72
N VAL A 341 23.55 8.92 -1.03
CA VAL A 341 22.41 8.64 -0.17
C VAL A 341 21.65 7.42 -0.68
N LYS A 342 21.72 6.33 0.06
CA LYS A 342 21.01 5.08 -0.25
C LYS A 342 19.54 5.12 0.16
N GLU A 343 19.29 5.54 1.40
CA GLU A 343 17.93 5.68 1.94
C GLU A 343 17.89 6.92 2.85
N CYS A 344 16.73 7.55 2.93
CA CYS A 344 16.51 8.64 3.86
C CYS A 344 15.10 8.66 4.42
N LEU A 345 14.97 9.19 5.62
CA LEU A 345 13.72 9.51 6.30
C LEU A 345 13.87 10.84 7.00
N VAL A 346 12.92 11.75 6.80
CA VAL A 346 12.96 13.08 7.41
C VAL A 346 11.77 13.25 8.35
N PHE A 347 11.98 13.83 9.51
CA PHE A 347 10.93 14.13 10.49
C PHE A 347 11.24 15.34 11.34
N GLY A 348 10.19 15.95 11.92
CA GLY A 348 10.33 17.04 12.89
C GLY A 348 10.47 16.51 14.30
N VAL A 349 11.30 17.19 15.10
CA VAL A 349 11.40 16.98 16.55
C VAL A 349 11.29 18.32 17.27
N PRO A 350 10.86 18.37 18.55
CA PRO A 350 10.85 19.61 19.31
C PRO A 350 12.25 20.26 19.30
N SER A 351 12.31 21.52 18.91
CA SER A 351 13.54 22.30 18.90
C SER A 351 13.93 22.73 20.30
N SER A 352 15.24 22.82 20.58
CA SER A 352 15.76 23.49 21.78
C SER A 352 15.56 25.01 21.73
N ASP A 353 15.35 25.58 20.55
CA ASP A 353 15.00 26.97 20.32
C ASP A 353 13.46 27.10 20.29
N ALA A 354 12.90 27.73 21.32
CA ALA A 354 11.45 27.86 21.50
C ALA A 354 10.77 28.65 20.36
N GLU A 355 11.46 29.61 19.75
CA GLU A 355 10.93 30.40 18.62
C GLU A 355 10.82 29.58 17.35
N ARG A 356 11.57 28.48 17.25
CA ARG A 356 11.61 27.64 16.08
C ARG A 356 10.49 26.59 16.03
N GLY A 357 9.97 26.17 17.17
CA GLY A 357 8.96 25.11 17.30
C GLY A 357 9.57 23.74 17.05
N GLU A 358 9.83 23.36 15.79
CA GLU A 358 10.46 22.07 15.45
C GLU A 358 11.80 22.24 14.72
N SER A 359 12.69 21.29 14.94
CA SER A 359 13.91 21.05 14.18
C SER A 359 13.71 19.91 13.19
N ILE A 360 14.30 20.03 12.00
CA ILE A 360 14.29 18.99 10.99
C ILE A 360 15.44 18.03 11.25
N VAL A 361 15.13 16.73 11.36
CA VAL A 361 16.10 15.63 11.44
C VAL A 361 16.16 14.91 10.10
N GLY A 362 17.36 14.76 9.54
CA GLY A 362 17.64 13.89 8.41
C GLY A 362 18.21 12.56 8.92
N CYS A 363 17.42 11.48 8.87
CA CYS A 363 17.87 10.12 9.16
C CYS A 363 18.31 9.46 7.85
N LEU A 364 19.57 8.97 7.77
CA LEU A 364 20.21 8.59 6.50
C LEU A 364 20.87 7.21 6.58
N VAL A 365 20.73 6.45 5.50
CA VAL A 365 21.62 5.35 5.13
C VAL A 365 22.47 5.84 3.97
N LEU A 366 23.78 5.78 4.12
CA LEU A 366 24.74 6.22 3.11
C LEU A 366 25.32 5.02 2.37
N GLU A 367 25.63 5.18 1.08
CA GLU A 367 26.38 4.17 0.30
C GLU A 367 27.82 4.06 0.83
N GLU A 368 28.46 5.19 1.04
CA GLU A 368 29.79 5.33 1.64
C GLU A 368 29.79 6.49 2.62
N MET A 369 30.69 6.44 3.59
CA MET A 369 30.83 7.53 4.56
C MET A 369 31.26 8.82 3.86
N LEU A 370 30.41 9.83 3.97
CA LEU A 370 30.69 11.17 3.44
C LEU A 370 30.45 12.24 4.52
N PRO A 371 31.16 13.38 4.44
CA PRO A 371 30.95 14.49 5.38
C PRO A 371 29.52 15.04 5.26
N LEU A 372 28.81 15.16 6.39
CA LEU A 372 27.45 15.72 6.42
C LEU A 372 27.36 17.14 5.85
N GLU A 373 28.46 17.88 5.91
CA GLU A 373 28.56 19.22 5.30
C GLU A 373 28.41 19.15 3.77
N THR A 374 28.84 18.09 3.13
CA THR A 374 28.61 17.84 1.69
C THR A 374 27.12 17.75 1.38
N LEU A 375 26.35 17.00 2.15
CA LEU A 375 24.90 16.89 1.99
C LEU A 375 24.20 18.21 2.29
N ARG A 376 24.63 18.91 3.32
CA ARG A 376 24.10 20.22 3.67
C ARG A 376 24.30 21.22 2.53
N ASN A 377 25.53 21.31 1.97
CA ASN A 377 25.83 22.16 0.83
C ASN A 377 25.04 21.76 -0.42
N PHE A 378 24.89 20.45 -0.67
CA PHE A 378 24.06 19.94 -1.76
C PHE A 378 22.59 20.41 -1.65
N LEU A 379 22.03 20.38 -0.42
CA LEU A 379 20.65 20.79 -0.17
C LEU A 379 20.45 22.31 -0.23
N ILE A 380 21.39 23.14 0.24
CA ILE A 380 21.31 24.60 0.22
C ILE A 380 21.11 25.14 -1.21
N HIS A 381 21.66 24.46 -2.21
CA HIS A 381 21.47 24.83 -3.63
C HIS A 381 20.11 24.37 -4.22
N ARG A 382 19.32 23.60 -3.48
CA ARG A 382 18.08 22.95 -3.96
C ARG A 382 16.85 23.28 -3.14
N LEU A 383 17.05 23.67 -1.89
CA LEU A 383 16.00 23.96 -0.92
C LEU A 383 16.26 25.32 -0.25
N PRO A 384 15.22 26.04 0.16
CA PRO A 384 15.37 27.17 1.06
C PRO A 384 16.14 26.78 2.32
N ALA A 385 17.02 27.62 2.81
CA ALA A 385 17.93 27.33 3.94
C ALA A 385 17.20 26.87 5.21
N TRP A 386 15.97 27.31 5.45
CA TRP A 386 15.16 26.94 6.61
C TRP A 386 14.61 25.49 6.53
N GLN A 387 14.60 24.88 5.34
CA GLN A 387 14.21 23.48 5.09
C GLN A 387 15.38 22.50 5.19
N VAL A 388 16.60 22.98 5.26
CA VAL A 388 17.77 22.10 5.37
C VAL A 388 17.85 21.52 6.78
N PRO A 389 17.98 20.18 6.93
CA PRO A 389 18.10 19.54 8.23
C PRO A 389 19.25 20.15 9.06
N ARG A 390 18.97 20.36 10.34
CA ARG A 390 19.99 20.80 11.32
C ARG A 390 20.54 19.64 12.13
N GLU A 391 19.75 18.59 12.27
CA GLU A 391 20.10 17.39 12.99
C GLU A 391 20.19 16.23 12.00
N TRP A 392 21.22 15.40 12.15
CA TRP A 392 21.50 14.28 11.26
C TRP A 392 21.65 13.00 12.06
N TRP A 393 21.06 11.93 11.61
CA TRP A 393 21.14 10.62 12.22
C TRP A 393 21.53 9.59 11.18
N LEU A 394 22.76 9.08 11.26
CA LEU A 394 23.24 8.02 10.40
C LEU A 394 22.86 6.68 11.00
N VAL A 395 22.32 5.79 10.16
CA VAL A 395 21.87 4.44 10.53
C VAL A 395 22.30 3.45 9.46
N ASP A 396 22.44 2.17 9.84
CA ASP A 396 22.83 1.11 8.91
C ASP A 396 21.71 0.72 7.95
N SER A 397 20.46 0.86 8.38
CA SER A 397 19.27 0.55 7.56
C SER A 397 18.04 1.26 8.10
N LEU A 398 17.09 1.60 7.24
CA LEU A 398 15.75 2.04 7.60
C LEU A 398 14.81 0.83 7.63
N ALA A 399 14.73 0.17 8.79
CA ALA A 399 13.90 -1.01 8.96
C ALA A 399 12.42 -0.68 8.72
N ALA A 400 11.82 -1.38 7.76
CA ALA A 400 10.39 -1.38 7.56
C ALA A 400 9.70 -2.21 8.66
N ASN A 401 8.47 -1.87 8.99
CA ASN A 401 7.64 -2.67 9.87
C ASN A 401 7.20 -3.99 9.17
N HIS A 402 6.51 -4.87 9.91
CA HIS A 402 6.00 -6.15 9.38
C HIS A 402 5.06 -6.01 8.16
N ARG A 403 4.61 -4.79 7.84
CA ARG A 403 3.80 -4.46 6.66
C ARG A 403 4.62 -3.88 5.49
N GLY A 404 5.95 -3.91 5.58
CA GLY A 404 6.85 -3.35 4.56
C GLY A 404 6.85 -1.82 4.49
N LYS A 405 6.35 -1.12 5.53
CA LYS A 405 6.32 0.35 5.59
C LYS A 405 7.29 0.88 6.62
N ILE A 406 8.02 1.95 6.26
CA ILE A 406 8.85 2.71 7.21
C ILE A 406 7.92 3.68 7.93
N SER A 407 7.81 3.52 9.27
CA SER A 407 6.98 4.40 10.11
C SER A 407 7.77 5.61 10.58
N ARG A 408 7.45 6.80 10.07
CA ARG A 408 8.07 8.07 10.49
C ARG A 408 7.88 8.32 11.98
N ALA A 409 6.72 8.00 12.53
CA ALA A 409 6.43 8.15 13.95
C ALA A 409 7.31 7.27 14.83
N ASP A 410 7.55 5.99 14.44
CA ASP A 410 8.41 5.07 15.20
C ASP A 410 9.87 5.53 15.17
N TRP A 411 10.34 5.97 14.02
CA TRP A 411 11.72 6.50 13.88
C TRP A 411 11.91 7.80 14.66
N ARG A 412 10.92 8.69 14.63
CA ARG A 412 10.90 9.89 15.47
C ARG A 412 10.98 9.54 16.96
N SER A 413 10.18 8.57 17.40
CA SER A 413 10.20 8.12 18.81
C SER A 413 11.53 7.53 19.22
N ARG A 414 12.14 6.68 18.39
CA ARG A 414 13.49 6.12 18.62
C ARG A 414 14.55 7.23 18.73
N TYR A 415 14.50 8.22 17.82
CA TYR A 415 15.41 9.34 17.85
C TYR A 415 15.28 10.15 19.13
N LEU A 416 14.05 10.44 19.57
CA LEU A 416 13.80 11.19 20.81
C LEU A 416 14.29 10.44 22.05
N SER A 417 14.10 9.10 22.11
CA SER A 417 14.63 8.28 23.20
C SER A 417 16.16 8.32 23.24
N MET A 418 16.81 8.11 22.09
CA MET A 418 18.27 8.20 21.98
C MET A 418 18.79 9.59 22.39
N ARG A 419 18.09 10.67 21.99
CA ARG A 419 18.45 12.05 22.35
C ARG A 419 18.34 12.30 23.86
N ALA A 420 17.31 11.77 24.52
CA ALA A 420 17.13 11.85 25.96
C ALA A 420 18.28 11.13 26.72
N GLU A 421 18.61 9.90 26.32
CA GLU A 421 19.70 9.13 26.92
C GLU A 421 21.05 9.83 26.80
N ARG A 422 21.33 10.52 25.68
CA ARG A 422 22.57 11.33 25.50
C ARG A 422 22.62 12.55 26.42
N LEU A 423 21.48 13.20 26.68
CA LEU A 423 21.39 14.32 27.60
C LEU A 423 21.59 13.86 29.04
N ASP A 424 21.02 12.71 29.44
CA ASP A 424 21.18 12.14 30.79
C ASP A 424 22.61 11.61 31.03
N SER A 425 23.30 11.13 30.00
CA SER A 425 24.67 10.63 30.10
C SER A 425 25.75 11.72 30.10
N GLY A 426 25.39 13.00 29.98
CA GLY A 426 26.34 14.13 30.05
C GLY A 426 27.29 14.22 28.84
N ALA A 427 27.09 13.46 27.79
CA ALA A 427 27.89 13.52 26.56
C ALA A 427 27.41 14.67 25.66
N VAL A 428 27.76 15.90 26.05
CA VAL A 428 27.70 17.06 25.16
C VAL A 428 28.99 17.07 24.35
N SER A 429 28.91 16.84 23.07
CA SER A 429 30.00 17.11 22.12
C SER A 429 29.61 18.26 21.19
#